data_9e43f4e5d269b06f5eb8eefd495d0830
#
_entry.id   9e43f4e5d269b06f5eb8eefd495d0830
#
_cell.length_a   1.000
_cell.length_b   1.000
_cell.length_c   1.000
_cell.angle_alpha   90.00
_cell.angle_beta   90.00
_cell.angle_gamma   90.00
#
_symmetry.space_group_name_H-M   'P 1'
#
loop_
_entity.id
_entity.type
_entity.pdbx_description
1 polymer ?
#
loop_
_entity_poly.entity_id
_entity_poly.type
_entity_poly.pdbx_seq_one_letter_code
_entity_poly.pdbx_strand_id
1 'polypeptide(L)'
;LRTNEMSIRGQCKGGQGFWQVNGSADGRWAVGDDFDGRIHVIDRRDGRQTLLTTGHVMKPDHAHPTFDPASQRILFQSGLLSDGKNLNLMTVAIP
;
A
#
# COMPACT_ATOMS: atom_id res chain seq x y z
N LEU A 1 -8.64 9.50 21.30
CA LEU A 1 -9.62 10.21 20.47
C LEU A 1 -10.79 10.65 21.31
N ARG A 2 -11.27 11.85 21.07
CA ARG A 2 -12.42 12.42 21.79
C ARG A 2 -13.75 12.01 21.18
N THR A 3 -13.73 11.57 19.93
CA THR A 3 -14.93 11.17 19.22
C THR A 3 -14.71 9.82 18.56
N ASN A 4 -15.80 9.13 18.31
CA ASN A 4 -15.78 7.89 17.52
C ASN A 4 -16.14 8.16 16.06
N GLU A 5 -15.83 9.35 15.60
CA GLU A 5 -16.13 9.76 14.24
C GLU A 5 -15.33 8.94 13.24
N MET A 6 -16.00 8.45 12.22
CA MET A 6 -15.40 7.67 11.16
C MET A 6 -15.53 8.43 9.84
N SER A 7 -14.49 8.35 9.01
CA SER A 7 -14.51 8.97 7.69
C SER A 7 -13.75 8.11 6.69
N ILE A 8 -14.15 8.22 5.41
CA ILE A 8 -13.46 7.56 4.31
C ILE A 8 -12.33 8.47 3.84
N ARG A 9 -11.09 7.95 3.84
CA ARG A 9 -9.91 8.69 3.38
C ARG A 9 -9.41 8.22 2.02
N GLY A 10 -9.95 7.15 1.50
CA GLY A 10 -9.63 6.64 0.18
C GLY A 10 -10.31 5.31 -0.06
N GLN A 11 -10.49 4.98 -1.32
CA GLN A 11 -11.09 3.71 -1.74
C GLN A 11 -10.30 3.15 -2.90
N CYS A 12 -10.20 1.83 -2.97
CA CYS A 12 -9.64 1.17 -4.15
C CYS A 12 -10.68 1.23 -5.27
N LYS A 13 -10.39 1.98 -6.31
CA LYS A 13 -11.30 2.15 -7.43
C LYS A 13 -11.10 1.04 -8.45
N GLY A 14 -12.20 0.41 -8.86
CA GLY A 14 -12.19 -0.60 -9.91
C GLY A 14 -11.66 -1.97 -9.50
N GLY A 15 -11.52 -2.23 -8.22
CA GLY A 15 -11.05 -3.51 -7.71
C GLY A 15 -11.98 -4.06 -6.64
N GLN A 16 -11.54 -5.12 -5.99
CA GLN A 16 -12.26 -5.73 -4.88
C GLN A 16 -12.00 -5.05 -3.55
N GLY A 17 -11.18 -4.01 -3.55
CA GLY A 17 -10.76 -3.31 -2.35
C GLY A 17 -9.29 -3.56 -2.03
N PHE A 18 -8.88 -3.07 -0.88
CA PHE A 18 -7.52 -3.31 -0.40
C PHE A 18 -7.48 -4.58 0.44
N TRP A 19 -6.39 -5.32 0.31
CA TRP A 19 -6.13 -6.46 1.16
C TRP A 19 -5.61 -6.03 2.52
N GLN A 20 -4.62 -5.14 2.51
CA GLN A 20 -4.05 -4.60 3.74
C GLN A 20 -3.75 -3.12 3.55
N VAL A 21 -3.92 -2.34 4.62
CA VAL A 21 -3.62 -0.91 4.59
C VAL A 21 -2.77 -0.55 5.81
N ASN A 22 -1.90 0.45 5.63
CA ASN A 22 -1.09 1.02 6.70
C ASN A 22 -1.05 2.53 6.55
N GLY A 23 -0.88 3.22 7.69
CA GLY A 23 -0.70 4.66 7.71
C GLY A 23 0.76 5.03 7.93
N SER A 24 1.17 6.19 7.41
CA SER A 24 2.48 6.74 7.68
C SER A 24 2.56 7.33 9.09
N ALA A 25 3.78 7.39 9.64
CA ALA A 25 4.00 7.93 10.99
C ALA A 25 3.61 9.40 11.10
N ASP A 26 3.76 10.18 10.02
CA ASP A 26 3.39 11.60 10.00
C ASP A 26 1.89 11.84 9.80
N GLY A 27 1.10 10.78 9.60
CA GLY A 27 -0.34 10.89 9.44
C GLY A 27 -0.82 11.36 8.07
N ARG A 28 0.09 11.64 7.14
CA ARG A 28 -0.28 12.18 5.83
C ARG A 28 -0.71 11.12 4.84
N TRP A 29 -0.07 9.96 4.86
CA TRP A 29 -0.23 8.96 3.81
C TRP A 29 -0.86 7.68 4.34
N ALA A 30 -1.56 6.99 3.47
CA ALA A 30 -1.91 5.59 3.65
C ALA A 30 -1.43 4.80 2.44
N VAL A 31 -1.13 3.55 2.63
CA VAL A 31 -0.73 2.63 1.57
C VAL A 31 -1.58 1.38 1.64
N GLY A 32 -1.94 0.83 0.50
CA GLY A 32 -2.69 -0.42 0.42
C GLY A 32 -2.30 -1.23 -0.78
N ASP A 33 -2.38 -2.55 -0.65
CA ASP A 33 -2.23 -3.46 -1.78
C ASP A 33 -3.61 -3.99 -2.17
N ASP A 34 -3.87 -4.10 -3.47
CA ASP A 34 -5.13 -4.61 -3.96
C ASP A 34 -5.02 -6.09 -4.37
N PHE A 35 -6.14 -6.66 -4.79
CA PHE A 35 -6.22 -8.07 -5.16
C PHE A 35 -5.61 -8.37 -6.53
N ASP A 36 -5.20 -7.33 -7.26
CA ASP A 36 -4.62 -7.47 -8.60
C ASP A 36 -3.10 -7.28 -8.61
N GLY A 37 -2.46 -7.28 -7.45
CA GLY A 37 -1.00 -7.17 -7.35
C GLY A 37 -0.49 -5.74 -7.55
N ARG A 38 -1.26 -4.74 -7.14
CA ARG A 38 -0.90 -3.32 -7.25
C ARG A 38 -0.79 -2.70 -5.87
N ILE A 39 0.11 -1.76 -5.73
CA ILE A 39 0.27 -0.97 -4.51
C ILE A 39 -0.13 0.47 -4.81
N HIS A 40 -1.03 0.99 -3.98
CA HIS A 40 -1.55 2.35 -4.09
C HIS A 40 -1.16 3.15 -2.86
N VAL A 41 -0.84 4.43 -3.06
CA VAL A 41 -0.67 5.37 -1.96
C VAL A 41 -1.79 6.40 -2.02
N ILE A 42 -2.28 6.79 -0.85
CA ILE A 42 -3.38 7.74 -0.70
C ILE A 42 -2.89 8.92 0.11
N ASP A 43 -3.03 10.12 -0.44
CA ASP A 43 -2.79 11.35 0.32
C ASP A 43 -4.03 11.62 1.18
N ARG A 44 -3.87 11.51 2.49
CA ARG A 44 -5.00 11.64 3.41
C ARG A 44 -5.53 13.06 3.53
N ARG A 45 -4.80 14.05 3.01
CA ARG A 45 -5.26 15.45 3.02
C ARG A 45 -6.42 15.68 2.05
N ASP A 46 -6.39 15.03 0.88
CA ASP A 46 -7.39 15.25 -0.17
C ASP A 46 -8.00 13.96 -0.72
N GLY A 47 -7.56 12.80 -0.23
CA GLY A 47 -8.05 11.50 -0.69
C GLY A 47 -7.52 11.08 -2.04
N ARG A 48 -6.54 11.79 -2.61
CA ARG A 48 -5.96 11.42 -3.91
C ARG A 48 -5.25 10.09 -3.84
N GLN A 49 -5.60 9.19 -4.73
CA GLN A 49 -5.01 7.86 -4.83
C GLN A 49 -4.07 7.82 -6.03
N THR A 50 -2.87 7.33 -5.81
CA THR A 50 -1.85 7.16 -6.84
C THR A 50 -1.45 5.70 -6.90
N LEU A 51 -1.46 5.12 -8.12
CA LEU A 51 -0.91 3.80 -8.35
C LEU A 51 0.62 3.91 -8.29
N LEU A 52 1.22 3.22 -7.32
CA LEU A 52 2.65 3.33 -7.07
C LEU A 52 3.43 2.24 -7.80
N THR A 53 3.01 0.99 -7.66
CA THR A 53 3.63 -0.15 -8.33
C THR A 53 2.58 -1.15 -8.77
N THR A 54 2.94 -1.98 -9.75
CA THR A 54 2.05 -3.01 -10.31
C THR A 54 2.84 -4.27 -10.67
N GLY A 55 2.12 -5.31 -11.06
CA GLY A 55 2.74 -6.55 -11.54
C GLY A 55 3.26 -7.47 -10.47
N HIS A 56 2.90 -7.25 -9.21
CA HIS A 56 3.38 -8.11 -8.13
C HIS A 56 2.71 -9.48 -8.18
N VAL A 57 3.54 -10.50 -8.03
CA VAL A 57 3.07 -11.88 -7.93
C VAL A 57 2.65 -12.11 -6.48
N MET A 58 1.37 -12.42 -6.28
CA MET A 58 0.73 -12.54 -4.97
C MET A 58 0.90 -13.93 -4.36
N LYS A 59 2.00 -14.58 -4.66
CA LYS A 59 2.33 -15.91 -4.14
C LYS A 59 3.76 -15.92 -3.66
N PRO A 60 4.03 -16.61 -2.56
CA PRO A 60 3.10 -17.33 -1.68
C PRO A 60 2.21 -16.42 -0.84
N ASP A 61 2.42 -15.10 -0.85
CA ASP A 61 1.65 -14.15 -0.06
C ASP A 61 1.57 -12.81 -0.78
N HIS A 62 0.66 -11.94 -0.36
CA HIS A 62 0.50 -10.60 -0.92
C HIS A 62 1.53 -9.62 -0.35
N ALA A 63 1.50 -8.36 -0.80
CA ALA A 63 2.63 -7.46 -0.63
C ALA A 63 2.88 -6.95 0.80
N HIS A 64 1.86 -6.85 1.63
CA HIS A 64 1.96 -6.32 2.99
C HIS A 64 2.71 -4.98 3.05
N PRO A 65 2.24 -3.94 2.35
CA PRO A 65 2.98 -2.68 2.28
C PRO A 65 2.95 -1.93 3.61
N THR A 66 4.07 -1.28 3.95
CA THR A 66 4.19 -0.44 5.12
C THR A 66 5.12 0.73 4.82
N PHE A 67 5.16 1.72 5.72
CA PHE A 67 6.03 2.89 5.57
C PHE A 67 7.33 2.71 6.35
N ASP A 68 8.40 3.34 5.87
CA ASP A 68 9.58 3.53 6.68
C ASP A 68 9.32 4.59 7.77
N PRO A 69 10.18 4.69 8.80
CA PRO A 69 9.96 5.65 9.88
C PRO A 69 9.92 7.10 9.44
N ALA A 70 10.59 7.45 8.34
CA ALA A 70 10.63 8.81 7.81
C ALA A 70 9.41 9.14 6.94
N SER A 71 8.51 8.18 6.69
CA SER A 71 7.32 8.35 5.85
C SER A 71 7.65 8.76 4.41
N GLN A 72 8.78 8.29 3.88
CA GLN A 72 9.27 8.65 2.55
C GLN A 72 9.29 7.48 1.58
N ARG A 73 9.29 6.26 2.08
CA ARG A 73 9.38 5.06 1.27
C ARG A 73 8.35 4.03 1.73
N ILE A 74 7.92 3.22 0.78
CA ILE A 74 7.07 2.07 1.06
C ILE A 74 7.95 0.82 1.02
N LEU A 75 7.84 -0.02 2.04
CA LEU A 75 8.46 -1.33 2.10
C LEU A 75 7.39 -2.38 1.86
N PHE A 76 7.69 -3.36 1.05
CA PHE A 76 6.75 -4.43 0.73
C PHE A 76 7.49 -5.70 0.31
N GLN A 77 6.81 -6.82 0.35
CA GLN A 77 7.33 -8.07 -0.15
C GLN A 77 6.71 -8.40 -1.50
N SER A 78 7.47 -9.02 -2.37
CA SER A 78 6.97 -9.38 -3.69
C SER A 78 7.70 -10.60 -4.25
N GLY A 79 6.95 -11.47 -4.91
CA GLY A 79 7.49 -12.60 -5.68
C GLY A 79 7.83 -12.24 -7.12
N LEU A 80 7.77 -10.95 -7.48
CA LEU A 80 7.95 -10.49 -8.86
C LEU A 80 9.27 -10.96 -9.49
N LEU A 81 10.37 -10.89 -8.73
CA LEU A 81 11.71 -11.19 -9.27
C LEU A 81 11.99 -12.68 -9.38
N SER A 82 11.17 -13.53 -8.79
CA SER A 82 11.38 -14.98 -8.75
C SER A 82 10.20 -15.76 -9.32
N ASP A 83 9.27 -15.07 -9.99
CA ASP A 83 8.06 -15.68 -10.55
C ASP A 83 7.24 -16.42 -9.48
N GLY A 84 7.14 -15.83 -8.31
CA GLY A 84 6.35 -16.37 -7.20
C GLY A 84 7.03 -17.46 -6.38
N LYS A 85 8.30 -17.76 -6.63
CA LYS A 85 9.00 -18.80 -5.89
C LYS A 85 9.50 -18.32 -4.53
N ASN A 86 9.92 -17.07 -4.45
CA ASN A 86 10.41 -16.45 -3.22
C ASN A 86 9.84 -15.05 -3.08
N LEU A 87 9.66 -14.60 -1.84
CA LEU A 87 9.32 -13.21 -1.55
C LEU A 87 10.60 -12.44 -1.24
N ASN A 88 10.76 -11.31 -1.91
CA ASN A 88 11.87 -10.39 -1.68
C ASN A 88 11.34 -9.13 -1.00
N LEU A 89 12.13 -8.58 -0.08
CA LEU A 89 11.83 -7.27 0.50
C LEU A 89 12.25 -6.20 -0.51
N MET A 90 11.30 -5.33 -0.85
CA MET A 90 11.49 -4.27 -1.83
C MET A 90 11.07 -2.94 -1.24
N THR A 91 11.61 -1.86 -1.79
CA THR A 91 11.23 -0.51 -1.39
C THR A 91 10.96 0.35 -2.63
N VAL A 92 10.06 1.32 -2.45
CA VAL A 92 9.77 2.32 -3.47
C VAL A 92 9.54 3.66 -2.80
N ALA A 93 10.05 4.74 -3.40
CA ALA A 93 9.86 6.09 -2.88
C ALA A 93 8.44 6.59 -3.15
N ILE A 94 7.88 7.36 -2.23
CA ILE A 94 6.64 8.09 -2.46
C ILE A 94 6.95 9.25 -3.43
N PRO A 95 6.17 9.42 -4.50
CA PRO A 95 6.40 10.50 -5.46
C PRO A 95 6.20 11.90 -4.88
#